data_34a0aec865e189c968cb4b5088528388
#
_entry.id   34a0aec865e189c968cb4b5088528388
#
_cell.length_a   1.000
_cell.length_b   1.000
_cell.length_c   1.000
_cell.angle_alpha   90.00
_cell.angle_beta   90.00
_cell.angle_gamma   90.00
#
_symmetry.space_group_name_H-M   'P 1'
#
loop_
_entity.id
_entity.type
_entity.pdbx_description
1 polymer ?
#
loop_
_entity_poly.entity_id
_entity_poly.type
_entity_poly.pdbx_seq_one_letter_code
_entity_poly.pdbx_strand_id
1 'polypeptide(L)'
;MTTYTDGISLRAARPEDAAQLSAIYRPYVLHTAISFEYEAPSADEFRTRIERTLTHYPYIVAERAGEALGYAYASPLHPRAAYAWAAESTVYIKEEAHAIGLGKRLCLALEDELRRMNIVCLNACIAVPRTADDPYLTENSWKFHEHIGYRLAGRFHQCAYKFDRWYDMIWMAKDLAAHETPPQPVKPWRGFL
;
A
#
# COMPACT_ATOMS: atom_id res chain seq x y z
N MET A 1 -1.71 19.09 3.56
CA MET A 1 -2.25 18.33 4.72
C MET A 1 -3.76 18.39 4.69
N THR A 2 -4.45 17.27 4.60
CA THR A 2 -5.92 17.20 4.56
C THR A 2 -6.43 16.69 5.91
N THR A 3 -7.29 17.47 6.60
CA THR A 3 -7.87 17.09 7.89
C THR A 3 -9.35 16.78 7.74
N TYR A 4 -9.81 15.68 8.30
CA TYR A 4 -11.20 15.23 8.28
C TYR A 4 -11.91 15.63 9.58
N THR A 5 -13.25 15.60 9.57
CA THR A 5 -14.10 16.01 10.71
C THR A 5 -13.94 15.15 11.96
N ASP A 6 -13.40 13.92 11.82
CA ASP A 6 -13.08 13.01 12.92
C ASP A 6 -11.69 13.24 13.53
N GLY A 7 -11.02 14.34 13.17
CA GLY A 7 -9.71 14.73 13.68
C GLY A 7 -8.54 13.97 13.05
N ILE A 8 -8.81 13.09 12.06
CA ILE A 8 -7.75 12.42 11.30
C ILE A 8 -7.21 13.35 10.23
N SER A 9 -5.89 13.44 10.11
CA SER A 9 -5.21 14.15 9.04
C SER A 9 -4.37 13.23 8.20
N LEU A 10 -4.27 13.54 6.90
CA LEU A 10 -3.35 12.89 5.97
C LEU A 10 -2.21 13.84 5.64
N ARG A 11 -0.99 13.33 5.67
CA ARG A 11 0.23 14.07 5.32
C ARG A 11 1.27 13.17 4.67
N ALA A 12 2.30 13.78 4.08
CA ALA A 12 3.48 13.03 3.68
C ALA A 12 4.15 12.38 4.91
N ALA A 13 4.68 11.17 4.72
CA ALA A 13 5.52 10.51 5.70
C ALA A 13 6.84 11.28 5.87
N ARG A 14 7.47 11.08 7.01
CA ARG A 14 8.79 11.59 7.35
C ARG A 14 9.66 10.44 7.86
N PRO A 15 10.98 10.50 7.75
CA PRO A 15 11.87 9.47 8.31
C PRO A 15 11.64 9.23 9.82
N GLU A 16 11.22 10.26 10.56
CA GLU A 16 10.91 10.21 12.00
C GLU A 16 9.68 9.34 12.33
N ASP A 17 8.80 9.10 11.35
CA ASP A 17 7.63 8.24 11.53
C ASP A 17 8.00 6.74 11.61
N ALA A 18 9.22 6.39 11.26
CA ALA A 18 9.67 5.00 11.09
C ALA A 18 9.32 4.07 12.26
N ALA A 19 9.48 4.53 13.50
CA ALA A 19 9.17 3.73 14.67
C ALA A 19 7.67 3.41 14.77
N GLN A 20 6.81 4.41 14.54
CA GLN A 20 5.36 4.21 14.57
C GLN A 20 4.87 3.34 13.40
N LEU A 21 5.40 3.57 12.19
CA LEU A 21 4.99 2.82 11.01
C LEU A 21 5.48 1.37 11.05
N SER A 22 6.71 1.13 11.55
CA SER A 22 7.21 -0.22 11.82
C SER A 22 6.33 -0.94 12.85
N ALA A 23 5.89 -0.24 13.91
CA ALA A 23 4.99 -0.81 14.92
C ALA A 23 3.62 -1.22 14.34
N ILE A 24 3.08 -0.43 13.38
CA ILE A 24 1.85 -0.79 12.64
C ILE A 24 2.07 -2.03 11.77
N TYR A 25 3.22 -2.16 11.11
CA TYR A 25 3.52 -3.27 10.21
C TYR A 25 3.85 -4.58 10.93
N ARG A 26 4.46 -4.49 12.11
CA ARG A 26 4.94 -5.65 12.88
C ARG A 26 3.90 -6.75 13.10
N PRO A 27 2.64 -6.49 13.51
CA PRO A 27 1.63 -7.54 13.66
C PRO A 27 1.33 -8.28 12.35
N TYR A 28 1.31 -7.56 11.22
CA TYR A 28 1.08 -8.17 9.90
C TYR A 28 2.19 -9.16 9.53
N VAL A 29 3.43 -8.86 9.89
CA VAL A 29 4.56 -9.77 9.66
C VAL A 29 4.49 -10.97 10.62
N LEU A 30 4.27 -10.74 11.90
CA LEU A 30 4.42 -11.79 12.91
C LEU A 30 3.21 -12.72 13.05
N HIS A 31 2.00 -12.22 12.74
CA HIS A 31 0.76 -12.93 13.05
C HIS A 31 -0.13 -13.20 11.84
N THR A 32 0.25 -12.74 10.66
CA THR A 32 -0.55 -12.93 9.44
C THR A 32 0.30 -13.34 8.24
N ALA A 33 -0.35 -13.90 7.22
CA ALA A 33 0.23 -14.11 5.89
C ALA A 33 -0.09 -12.96 4.91
N ILE A 34 -0.58 -11.80 5.41
CA ILE A 34 -0.75 -10.58 4.59
C ILE A 34 0.61 -10.06 4.10
N SER A 35 1.64 -10.16 4.94
CA SER A 35 3.03 -9.96 4.54
C SER A 35 3.76 -11.30 4.49
N PHE A 36 4.59 -11.47 3.46
CA PHE A 36 5.45 -12.65 3.34
C PHE A 36 6.85 -12.45 3.94
N GLU A 37 7.11 -11.34 4.61
CA GLU A 37 8.31 -11.21 5.44
C GLU A 37 8.21 -12.13 6.67
N TYR A 38 9.33 -12.74 7.06
CA TYR A 38 9.41 -13.62 8.23
C TYR A 38 9.77 -12.85 9.50
N GLU A 39 10.56 -11.81 9.35
CA GLU A 39 11.02 -10.96 10.43
C GLU A 39 10.52 -9.53 10.24
N ALA A 40 10.06 -8.93 11.33
CA ALA A 40 9.61 -7.54 11.28
C ALA A 40 10.82 -6.60 11.17
N PRO A 41 10.83 -5.68 10.20
CA PRO A 41 11.94 -4.75 10.04
C PRO A 41 12.12 -3.85 11.26
N SER A 42 13.37 -3.52 11.58
CA SER A 42 13.70 -2.53 12.61
C SER A 42 13.20 -1.12 12.22
N ALA A 43 13.13 -0.22 13.19
CA ALA A 43 12.79 1.17 12.91
C ALA A 43 13.80 1.85 11.95
N ASP A 44 15.09 1.50 12.04
CA ASP A 44 16.12 2.06 11.15
C ASP A 44 15.99 1.53 9.73
N GLU A 45 15.67 0.24 9.56
CA GLU A 45 15.36 -0.31 8.25
C GLU A 45 14.09 0.32 7.68
N PHE A 46 13.07 0.52 8.50
CA PHE A 46 11.82 1.18 8.08
C PHE A 46 12.07 2.62 7.66
N ARG A 47 12.94 3.36 8.38
CA ARG A 47 13.40 4.70 7.99
C ARG A 47 14.01 4.70 6.59
N THR A 48 14.90 3.77 6.33
CA THR A 48 15.53 3.61 5.01
C THR A 48 14.50 3.34 3.90
N ARG A 49 13.49 2.51 4.19
CA ARG A 49 12.37 2.24 3.26
C ARG A 49 11.56 3.51 2.96
N ILE A 50 11.25 4.32 3.99
CA ILE A 50 10.56 5.61 3.83
C ILE A 50 11.38 6.57 2.96
N GLU A 51 12.64 6.80 3.32
CA GLU A 51 13.54 7.71 2.59
C GLU A 51 13.66 7.31 1.12
N ARG A 52 13.90 6.03 0.86
CA ARG A 52 13.98 5.50 -0.51
C ARG A 52 12.70 5.72 -1.30
N THR A 53 11.54 5.48 -0.70
CA THR A 53 10.25 5.65 -1.37
C THR A 53 10.01 7.12 -1.70
N LEU A 54 10.24 8.02 -0.74
CA LEU A 54 10.02 9.46 -0.88
C LEU A 54 10.89 10.13 -1.96
N THR A 55 11.98 9.49 -2.42
CA THR A 55 12.77 10.02 -3.53
C THR A 55 12.00 10.06 -4.84
N HIS A 56 10.98 9.20 -5.04
CA HIS A 56 10.30 9.07 -6.32
C HIS A 56 8.78 8.96 -6.20
N TYR A 57 8.26 8.44 -5.07
CA TYR A 57 6.86 8.08 -4.93
C TYR A 57 6.24 8.66 -3.65
N PRO A 58 4.92 8.91 -3.65
CA PRO A 58 4.20 9.32 -2.46
C PRO A 58 4.22 8.25 -1.37
N TYR A 59 4.40 8.72 -0.14
CA TYR A 59 4.24 7.96 1.08
C TYR A 59 3.38 8.79 2.03
N ILE A 60 2.18 8.33 2.35
CA ILE A 60 1.14 9.06 3.07
C ILE A 60 0.89 8.40 4.42
N VAL A 61 0.86 9.19 5.47
CA VAL A 61 0.51 8.78 6.83
C VAL A 61 -0.83 9.39 7.21
N ALA A 62 -1.70 8.56 7.79
CA ALA A 62 -2.88 9.01 8.49
C ALA A 62 -2.55 9.11 9.98
N GLU A 63 -2.77 10.28 10.58
CA GLU A 63 -2.51 10.51 11.99
C GLU A 63 -3.68 11.19 12.69
N ARG A 64 -3.78 11.00 14.01
CA ARG A 64 -4.67 11.73 14.89
C ARG A 64 -3.93 12.08 16.17
N ALA A 65 -3.88 13.37 16.50
CA ALA A 65 -3.17 13.90 17.67
C ALA A 65 -1.70 13.44 17.78
N GLY A 66 -0.98 13.34 16.65
CA GLY A 66 0.43 12.90 16.59
C GLY A 66 0.64 11.40 16.60
N GLU A 67 -0.42 10.60 16.67
CA GLU A 67 -0.35 9.15 16.59
C GLU A 67 -0.66 8.67 15.17
N ALA A 68 0.24 7.88 14.56
CA ALA A 68 0.00 7.24 13.27
C ALA A 68 -1.01 6.11 13.41
N LEU A 69 -2.07 6.17 12.59
CA LEU A 69 -3.16 5.19 12.54
C LEU A 69 -3.06 4.25 11.33
N GLY A 70 -2.26 4.61 10.33
CA GLY A 70 -2.07 3.84 9.13
C GLY A 70 -1.26 4.62 8.09
N TYR A 71 -0.89 3.95 7.03
CA TYR A 71 -0.12 4.55 5.96
C TYR A 71 -0.39 3.85 4.63
N ALA A 72 -0.13 4.58 3.54
CA ALA A 72 -0.09 4.01 2.19
C ALA A 72 1.07 4.62 1.42
N TYR A 73 1.68 3.84 0.53
CA TYR A 73 2.72 4.32 -0.35
C TYR A 73 2.64 3.63 -1.70
N ALA A 74 3.35 4.21 -2.68
CA ALA A 74 3.57 3.57 -3.97
C ALA A 74 5.03 3.20 -4.15
N SER A 75 5.25 2.21 -5.00
CA SER A 75 6.56 1.80 -5.49
C SER A 75 6.48 1.52 -7.00
N PRO A 76 7.63 1.45 -7.72
CA PRO A 76 7.59 1.07 -9.13
C PRO A 76 7.05 -0.35 -9.27
N LEU A 77 6.13 -0.58 -10.22
CA LEU A 77 5.68 -1.94 -10.55
C LEU A 77 6.85 -2.83 -10.99
N HIS A 78 7.78 -2.26 -11.76
CA HIS A 78 9.00 -2.93 -12.21
C HIS A 78 10.09 -1.88 -12.52
N PRO A 79 11.39 -2.18 -12.31
CA PRO A 79 12.46 -1.19 -12.46
C PRO A 79 12.80 -0.78 -13.90
N ARG A 80 12.20 -1.40 -14.94
CA ARG A 80 12.45 -1.06 -16.34
C ARG A 80 11.64 0.18 -16.76
N ALA A 81 12.25 1.08 -17.55
CA ALA A 81 11.68 2.37 -17.95
C ALA A 81 10.30 2.29 -18.62
N ALA A 82 10.03 1.23 -19.38
CA ALA A 82 8.71 1.05 -20.03
C ALA A 82 7.54 0.89 -19.02
N TYR A 83 7.82 0.59 -17.76
CA TYR A 83 6.82 0.51 -16.69
C TYR A 83 6.63 1.82 -15.92
N ALA A 84 7.22 2.93 -16.38
CA ALA A 84 7.20 4.21 -15.64
C ALA A 84 5.79 4.70 -15.31
N TRP A 85 4.79 4.37 -16.12
CA TRP A 85 3.39 4.78 -15.91
C TRP A 85 2.57 3.82 -15.02
N ALA A 86 3.20 2.78 -14.49
CA ALA A 86 2.58 1.80 -13.61
C ALA A 86 3.27 1.78 -12.24
N ALA A 87 2.47 1.72 -11.19
CA ALA A 87 2.96 1.64 -9.82
C ALA A 87 2.29 0.49 -9.07
N GLU A 88 2.91 0.06 -7.97
CA GLU A 88 2.33 -0.83 -6.97
C GLU A 88 1.94 -0.01 -5.74
N SER A 89 0.76 -0.27 -5.18
CA SER A 89 0.27 0.34 -3.94
C SER A 89 0.40 -0.62 -2.77
N THR A 90 0.73 -0.06 -1.62
CA THR A 90 0.75 -0.75 -0.33
C THR A 90 -0.01 0.07 0.69
N VAL A 91 -0.84 -0.58 1.53
CA VAL A 91 -1.56 0.06 2.62
C VAL A 91 -1.57 -0.83 3.86
N TYR A 92 -1.25 -0.24 5.00
CA TYR A 92 -1.35 -0.88 6.32
C TYR A 92 -2.03 0.04 7.32
N ILE A 93 -2.87 -0.52 8.18
CA ILE A 93 -3.67 0.21 9.14
C ILE A 93 -3.51 -0.43 10.51
N LYS A 94 -3.37 0.39 11.54
CA LYS A 94 -3.37 -0.05 12.92
C LYS A 94 -4.67 -0.80 13.23
N GLU A 95 -4.59 -1.93 13.93
CA GLU A 95 -5.74 -2.83 14.13
C GLU A 95 -6.95 -2.10 14.72
N GLU A 96 -6.72 -1.23 15.70
CA GLU A 96 -7.78 -0.45 16.37
C GLU A 96 -8.40 0.64 15.47
N ALA A 97 -7.78 0.93 14.33
CA ALA A 97 -8.27 1.88 13.33
C ALA A 97 -8.92 1.20 12.11
N HIS A 98 -9.16 -0.12 12.17
CA HIS A 98 -9.93 -0.81 11.15
C HIS A 98 -11.41 -0.36 11.18
N ALA A 99 -12.12 -0.59 10.10
CA ALA A 99 -13.57 -0.34 9.94
C ALA A 99 -14.04 1.14 10.01
N ILE A 100 -13.14 2.13 10.20
CA ILE A 100 -13.50 3.56 10.15
C ILE A 100 -13.33 4.17 8.74
N GLY A 101 -13.14 3.35 7.71
CA GLY A 101 -12.95 3.81 6.33
C GLY A 101 -11.56 4.38 6.04
N LEU A 102 -10.60 4.25 6.95
CA LEU A 102 -9.27 4.83 6.85
C LEU A 102 -8.48 4.30 5.64
N GLY A 103 -8.56 2.99 5.36
CA GLY A 103 -7.92 2.38 4.20
C GLY A 103 -8.35 3.01 2.89
N LYS A 104 -9.66 3.23 2.72
CA LYS A 104 -10.19 3.90 1.53
C LYS A 104 -9.67 5.34 1.40
N ARG A 105 -9.62 6.10 2.51
CA ARG A 105 -9.09 7.48 2.50
C ARG A 105 -7.63 7.52 2.09
N LEU A 106 -6.80 6.64 2.64
CA LEU A 106 -5.37 6.52 2.30
C LEU A 106 -5.17 6.13 0.83
N CYS A 107 -5.90 5.12 0.34
CA CYS A 107 -5.81 4.68 -1.06
C CYS A 107 -6.25 5.78 -2.03
N LEU A 108 -7.36 6.48 -1.76
CA LEU A 108 -7.83 7.56 -2.62
C LEU A 108 -6.84 8.74 -2.66
N ALA A 109 -6.27 9.12 -1.50
CA ALA A 109 -5.25 10.15 -1.45
C ALA A 109 -3.97 9.75 -2.22
N LEU A 110 -3.56 8.48 -2.12
CA LEU A 110 -2.44 7.95 -2.89
C LEU A 110 -2.73 7.99 -4.41
N GLU A 111 -3.92 7.57 -4.82
CA GLU A 111 -4.36 7.63 -6.21
C GLU A 111 -4.33 9.06 -6.77
N ASP A 112 -4.78 10.05 -5.98
CA ASP A 112 -4.77 11.45 -6.40
C ASP A 112 -3.35 11.98 -6.61
N GLU A 113 -2.41 11.63 -5.72
CA GLU A 113 -0.99 11.98 -5.91
C GLU A 113 -0.40 11.31 -7.15
N LEU A 114 -0.71 10.04 -7.39
CA LEU A 114 -0.23 9.30 -8.56
C LEU A 114 -0.81 9.85 -9.87
N ARG A 115 -2.09 10.27 -9.89
CA ARG A 115 -2.69 10.96 -11.05
C ARG A 115 -1.96 12.27 -11.37
N ARG A 116 -1.56 13.05 -10.36
CA ARG A 116 -0.75 14.28 -10.57
C ARG A 116 0.62 13.99 -11.15
N MET A 117 1.16 12.80 -10.89
CA MET A 117 2.41 12.30 -11.47
C MET A 117 2.25 11.76 -12.90
N ASN A 118 1.05 11.67 -13.44
CA ASN A 118 0.71 11.00 -14.71
C ASN A 118 0.94 9.46 -14.65
N ILE A 119 0.85 8.85 -13.48
CA ILE A 119 0.74 7.38 -13.35
C ILE A 119 -0.68 6.99 -13.77
N VAL A 120 -0.78 6.04 -14.70
CA VAL A 120 -2.07 5.64 -15.28
C VAL A 120 -2.58 4.30 -14.79
N CYS A 121 -1.68 3.44 -14.30
CA CYS A 121 -2.04 2.11 -13.81
C CYS A 121 -1.51 1.89 -12.40
N LEU A 122 -2.39 1.50 -11.48
CA LEU A 122 -2.05 1.16 -10.11
C LEU A 122 -2.36 -0.30 -9.84
N ASN A 123 -1.39 -1.00 -9.25
CA ASN A 123 -1.46 -2.43 -9.00
C ASN A 123 -1.35 -2.70 -7.49
N ALA A 124 -1.94 -3.80 -7.05
CA ALA A 124 -1.81 -4.30 -5.68
C ALA A 124 -1.47 -5.79 -5.71
N CYS A 125 -0.43 -6.16 -4.97
CA CYS A 125 -0.01 -7.54 -4.75
C CYS A 125 -0.64 -8.03 -3.45
N ILE A 126 -1.48 -9.06 -3.51
CA ILE A 126 -2.32 -9.49 -2.38
C ILE A 126 -2.18 -10.98 -2.18
N ALA A 127 -1.81 -11.39 -0.96
CA ALA A 127 -1.88 -12.77 -0.53
C ALA A 127 -3.34 -13.23 -0.43
N VAL A 128 -3.64 -14.44 -0.89
CA VAL A 128 -4.97 -15.03 -0.78
C VAL A 128 -4.90 -16.42 -0.15
N PRO A 129 -5.85 -16.75 0.75
CA PRO A 129 -5.90 -18.05 1.37
C PRO A 129 -6.29 -19.13 0.36
N ARG A 130 -5.84 -20.36 0.57
CA ARG A 130 -6.23 -21.51 -0.24
C ARG A 130 -7.44 -22.24 0.33
N THR A 131 -7.73 -22.02 1.60
CA THR A 131 -8.90 -22.54 2.31
C THR A 131 -9.62 -21.38 3.01
N ALA A 132 -10.93 -21.50 3.16
CA ALA A 132 -11.77 -20.45 3.75
C ALA A 132 -11.51 -20.23 5.26
N ASP A 133 -10.97 -21.24 5.94
CA ASP A 133 -10.70 -21.29 7.37
C ASP A 133 -9.22 -21.08 7.72
N ASP A 134 -8.45 -20.41 6.87
CA ASP A 134 -7.06 -20.12 7.12
C ASP A 134 -6.91 -19.19 8.36
N PRO A 135 -6.15 -19.60 9.40
CA PRO A 135 -6.05 -18.82 10.64
C PRO A 135 -5.18 -17.56 10.51
N TYR A 136 -4.39 -17.43 9.45
CA TYR A 136 -3.43 -16.34 9.26
C TYR A 136 -3.81 -15.39 8.15
N LEU A 137 -4.82 -15.72 7.33
CA LEU A 137 -5.18 -14.93 6.17
C LEU A 137 -6.67 -15.01 5.87
N THR A 138 -7.28 -13.85 5.65
CA THR A 138 -8.67 -13.73 5.25
C THR A 138 -8.78 -13.15 3.83
N GLU A 139 -9.98 -13.15 3.28
CA GLU A 139 -10.27 -12.53 1.99
C GLU A 139 -10.46 -11.01 2.05
N ASN A 140 -10.33 -10.40 3.21
CA ASN A 140 -10.67 -8.98 3.42
C ASN A 140 -9.85 -8.05 2.54
N SER A 141 -8.56 -8.34 2.31
CA SER A 141 -7.70 -7.47 1.52
C SER A 141 -8.14 -7.38 0.05
N TRP A 142 -8.38 -8.53 -0.61
CA TRP A 142 -8.79 -8.47 -2.01
C TRP A 142 -10.21 -7.93 -2.18
N LYS A 143 -11.15 -8.26 -1.28
CA LYS A 143 -12.50 -7.70 -1.27
C LYS A 143 -12.49 -6.18 -1.07
N PHE A 144 -11.60 -5.69 -0.20
CA PHE A 144 -11.39 -4.26 -0.03
C PHE A 144 -10.93 -3.59 -1.33
N HIS A 145 -9.91 -4.15 -2.01
CA HIS A 145 -9.42 -3.61 -3.26
C HIS A 145 -10.48 -3.66 -4.37
N GLU A 146 -11.24 -4.76 -4.46
CA GLU A 146 -12.38 -4.84 -5.39
C GLU A 146 -13.40 -3.73 -5.11
N HIS A 147 -13.77 -3.50 -3.84
CA HIS A 147 -14.70 -2.45 -3.43
C HIS A 147 -14.24 -1.03 -3.80
N ILE A 148 -12.94 -0.76 -3.82
CA ILE A 148 -12.38 0.53 -4.24
C ILE A 148 -12.02 0.60 -5.73
N GLY A 149 -12.43 -0.39 -6.52
CA GLY A 149 -12.42 -0.38 -7.98
C GLY A 149 -11.26 -1.09 -8.66
N TYR A 150 -10.48 -1.90 -7.92
CA TYR A 150 -9.48 -2.78 -8.54
C TYR A 150 -10.16 -4.01 -9.15
N ARG A 151 -9.52 -4.58 -10.16
CA ARG A 151 -9.95 -5.81 -10.84
C ARG A 151 -8.82 -6.83 -10.80
N LEU A 152 -9.16 -8.11 -10.73
CA LEU A 152 -8.19 -9.20 -10.79
C LEU A 152 -7.43 -9.15 -12.13
N ALA A 153 -6.11 -9.05 -12.06
CA ALA A 153 -5.20 -9.09 -13.20
C ALA A 153 -4.57 -10.48 -13.41
N GLY A 154 -4.28 -11.18 -12.34
CA GLY A 154 -3.69 -12.52 -12.42
C GLY A 154 -3.51 -13.18 -11.06
N ARG A 155 -3.21 -14.50 -11.05
CA ARG A 155 -2.98 -15.29 -9.84
C ARG A 155 -1.75 -16.17 -10.00
N PHE A 156 -0.93 -16.23 -8.98
CA PHE A 156 0.19 -17.15 -8.83
C PHE A 156 -0.16 -18.18 -7.76
N HIS A 157 -0.19 -19.44 -8.16
CA HIS A 157 -0.54 -20.54 -7.26
C HIS A 157 0.67 -20.99 -6.45
N GLN A 158 0.49 -21.16 -5.13
CA GLN A 158 1.48 -21.72 -4.21
C GLN A 158 2.88 -21.08 -4.37
N CYS A 159 2.89 -19.74 -4.49
CA CYS A 159 4.12 -18.98 -4.76
C CYS A 159 4.83 -18.49 -3.50
N ALA A 160 4.21 -18.59 -2.32
CA ALA A 160 4.80 -18.20 -1.05
C ALA A 160 4.51 -19.24 0.04
N TYR A 161 5.48 -19.40 0.97
CA TYR A 161 5.39 -20.34 2.09
C TYR A 161 5.58 -19.56 3.40
N LYS A 162 4.66 -19.72 4.35
CA LYS A 162 4.73 -19.09 5.67
C LYS A 162 3.81 -19.84 6.66
N PHE A 163 4.14 -19.90 7.93
CA PHE A 163 3.37 -20.62 8.96
C PHE A 163 3.04 -22.07 8.56
N ASP A 164 4.03 -22.76 7.99
CA ASP A 164 3.93 -24.14 7.51
C ASP A 164 2.83 -24.36 6.45
N ARG A 165 2.50 -23.31 5.67
CA ARG A 165 1.47 -23.31 4.62
C ARG A 165 1.94 -22.65 3.34
N TRP A 166 1.46 -23.17 2.21
CA TRP A 166 1.58 -22.51 0.92
C TRP A 166 0.43 -21.56 0.69
N TYR A 167 0.75 -20.36 0.22
CA TYR A 167 -0.20 -19.32 -0.14
C TYR A 167 -0.15 -19.02 -1.63
N ASP A 168 -1.31 -18.62 -2.15
CA ASP A 168 -1.41 -18.02 -3.47
C ASP A 168 -1.23 -16.50 -3.34
N MET A 169 -0.89 -15.85 -4.43
CA MET A 169 -0.83 -14.41 -4.55
C MET A 169 -1.60 -13.97 -5.78
N ILE A 170 -2.37 -12.90 -5.66
CA ILE A 170 -3.03 -12.26 -6.79
C ILE A 170 -2.45 -10.87 -7.04
N TRP A 171 -2.45 -10.48 -8.30
CA TRP A 171 -2.33 -9.11 -8.71
C TRP A 171 -3.71 -8.56 -9.02
N MET A 172 -4.02 -7.41 -8.46
CA MET A 172 -5.19 -6.62 -8.82
C MET A 172 -4.73 -5.31 -9.42
N ALA A 173 -5.45 -4.80 -10.42
CA ALA A 173 -5.09 -3.58 -11.14
C ALA A 173 -6.27 -2.61 -11.20
N LYS A 174 -5.95 -1.31 -11.22
CA LYS A 174 -6.90 -0.21 -11.38
C LYS A 174 -6.32 0.84 -12.32
N ASP A 175 -7.09 1.23 -13.33
CA ASP A 175 -6.75 2.35 -14.18
C ASP A 175 -7.06 3.66 -13.45
N LEU A 176 -6.06 4.52 -13.31
CA LEU A 176 -6.18 5.85 -12.70
C LEU A 176 -6.55 6.92 -13.73
N ALA A 177 -6.19 6.69 -14.98
CA ALA A 177 -6.47 7.57 -16.13
C ALA A 177 -6.52 6.75 -17.43
N ALA A 178 -6.95 7.38 -18.52
CA ALA A 178 -6.92 6.77 -19.85
C ALA A 178 -5.47 6.53 -20.32
N HIS A 179 -5.25 5.43 -21.04
CA HIS A 179 -3.96 5.12 -21.68
C HIS A 179 -3.84 5.88 -23.01
N GLU A 180 -3.39 7.13 -22.94
CA GLU A 180 -3.19 7.98 -24.12
C GLU A 180 -1.99 7.50 -24.96
N THR A 181 -1.98 7.83 -26.26
CA THR A 181 -0.87 7.55 -27.17
C THR A 181 -0.48 8.81 -27.93
N PRO A 182 0.71 9.39 -27.73
CA PRO A 182 1.71 9.01 -26.72
C PRO A 182 1.26 9.35 -25.29
N PRO A 183 1.75 8.64 -24.26
CA PRO A 183 1.40 8.94 -22.87
C PRO A 183 2.07 10.25 -22.42
N GLN A 184 1.44 10.96 -21.50
CA GLN A 184 2.04 12.14 -20.89
C GLN A 184 3.28 11.73 -20.06
N PRO A 185 4.38 12.50 -20.09
CA PRO A 185 5.57 12.19 -19.30
C PRO A 185 5.27 12.07 -17.81
N VAL A 186 5.86 11.08 -17.15
CA VAL A 186 5.75 10.94 -15.70
C VAL A 186 6.46 12.12 -15.01
N LYS A 187 5.77 12.74 -14.07
CA LYS A 187 6.28 13.86 -13.27
C LYS A 187 6.86 13.34 -11.95
N PRO A 188 7.93 13.95 -11.44
CA PRO A 188 8.42 13.64 -10.11
C PRO A 188 7.38 13.99 -9.05
N TRP A 189 7.26 13.19 -8.00
CA TRP A 189 6.48 13.57 -6.82
C TRP A 189 7.14 14.75 -6.10
N ARG A 190 6.35 15.76 -5.71
CA ARG A 190 6.83 17.01 -5.11
C ARG A 190 6.31 17.26 -3.69
N GLY A 191 5.86 16.21 -3.03
CA GLY A 191 5.23 16.30 -1.72
C GLY A 191 3.71 16.28 -1.78
N PHE A 192 3.09 16.05 -0.63
CA PHE A 192 1.64 15.97 -0.48
C PHE A 192 1.04 17.38 -0.47
N LEU A 193 0.07 17.62 -1.35
CA LEU A 193 -0.61 18.91 -1.53
C LEU A 193 -1.91 18.99 -0.71
#